data_dfa11cdfaea10739aad86b608fc04ada
#
_entry.id   dfa11cdfaea10739aad86b608fc04ada
#
_cell.length_a   1.000
_cell.length_b   1.000
_cell.length_c   1.000
_cell.angle_alpha   90.00
_cell.angle_beta   90.00
_cell.angle_gamma   90.00
#
_symmetry.space_group_name_H-M   'P 1'
#
loop_
_entity.id
_entity.type
_entity.pdbx_description
1 polymer ?
#
loop_
_entity_poly.entity_id
_entity_poly.type
_entity_poly.pdbx_seq_one_letter_code
_entity_poly.pdbx_strand_id
1 'polypeptide(L)'
;MATIKHISSKNADYSAAEKYLMFEHDEHSQKPKLDAAGHLIPRDDIRFTTLGCMEDSFAVACVKANKRYRKNNKRGDIKSHHYIISFDPRDKDDHGLTVDRAQELGVAFCKENFPGHQAIVATHPDWHHHSGNIHVHIVFNSLRIKDVERKTYMDRRCDTIAGAKHRCTGAALRHFRAEVMEMCHKENLYQIDLLNGSKNRITDREYHAARRGQEQMDLQYQKNLAQGFDIGKGKYETEKETLRRVLRDVMNRAKDLYEFKRILENECEALQRR
;
A
#
# COMPACT_ATOMS: atom_id res chain seq x y z
N MET A 1 -5.43 11.57 -0.33
CA MET A 1 -4.85 11.57 -1.70
C MET A 1 -4.74 10.14 -2.18
N ALA A 2 -5.35 9.83 -3.32
CA ALA A 2 -5.36 8.46 -3.81
C ALA A 2 -3.95 7.96 -4.17
N THR A 3 -3.63 6.73 -3.75
CA THR A 3 -2.34 6.08 -4.03
C THR A 3 -2.56 4.63 -4.43
N ILE A 4 -1.59 4.05 -5.14
CA ILE A 4 -1.57 2.61 -5.43
C ILE A 4 -0.24 2.00 -5.00
N LYS A 5 -0.30 0.93 -4.20
CA LYS A 5 0.84 0.14 -3.73
C LYS A 5 0.78 -1.27 -4.30
N HIS A 6 1.93 -1.84 -4.64
CA HIS A 6 2.04 -3.23 -5.11
C HIS A 6 2.93 -4.05 -4.20
N ILE A 7 2.48 -5.25 -3.88
CA ILE A 7 3.21 -6.25 -3.10
C ILE A 7 3.14 -7.59 -3.84
N SER A 8 4.27 -8.26 -4.03
CA SER A 8 4.30 -9.63 -4.55
C SER A 8 4.48 -10.62 -3.41
N SER A 9 3.75 -11.74 -3.45
CA SER A 9 3.81 -12.78 -2.42
C SER A 9 4.30 -14.12 -2.98
N LYS A 10 5.19 -14.76 -2.24
CA LYS A 10 5.68 -16.13 -2.47
C LYS A 10 4.96 -17.14 -1.56
N ASN A 11 4.02 -16.68 -0.73
CA ASN A 11 3.26 -17.55 0.16
C ASN A 11 2.43 -18.54 -0.66
N ALA A 12 2.54 -19.83 -0.36
CA ALA A 12 1.78 -20.88 -1.01
C ALA A 12 0.37 -21.03 -0.42
N ASP A 13 0.14 -20.52 0.76
CA ASP A 13 -1.17 -20.50 1.41
C ASP A 13 -1.96 -19.27 0.94
N TYR A 14 -2.81 -19.48 -0.04
CA TYR A 14 -3.71 -18.43 -0.54
C TYR A 14 -4.81 -18.08 0.48
N SER A 15 -5.13 -18.99 1.41
CA SER A 15 -6.13 -18.73 2.46
C SER A 15 -5.61 -17.68 3.47
N ALA A 16 -4.29 -17.53 3.59
CA ALA A 16 -3.71 -16.48 4.41
C ALA A 16 -4.09 -15.07 3.92
N ALA A 17 -4.20 -14.88 2.59
CA ALA A 17 -4.65 -13.61 2.01
C ALA A 17 -6.15 -13.37 2.31
N GLU A 18 -7.00 -14.39 2.17
CA GLU A 18 -8.43 -14.28 2.53
C GLU A 18 -8.58 -13.94 4.00
N LYS A 19 -7.88 -14.65 4.90
CA LYS A 19 -7.91 -14.39 6.34
C LYS A 19 -7.45 -12.97 6.68
N TYR A 20 -6.34 -12.52 6.07
CA TYR A 20 -5.83 -11.17 6.28
C TYR A 20 -6.84 -10.10 5.90
N LEU A 21 -7.61 -10.31 4.84
CA LEU A 21 -8.62 -9.36 4.38
C LEU A 21 -9.89 -9.40 5.21
N MET A 22 -10.32 -10.58 5.68
CA MET A 22 -11.61 -10.77 6.34
C MET A 22 -11.59 -10.57 7.85
N PHE A 23 -10.42 -10.75 8.49
CA PHE A 23 -10.30 -10.73 9.95
C PHE A 23 -9.37 -9.61 10.41
N GLU A 24 -9.56 -9.19 11.66
CA GLU A 24 -8.70 -8.20 12.28
C GLU A 24 -7.31 -8.75 12.56
N HIS A 25 -6.30 -7.89 12.38
CA HIS A 25 -4.90 -8.18 12.68
C HIS A 25 -4.31 -7.09 13.55
N ASP A 26 -3.41 -7.49 14.44
CA ASP A 26 -2.59 -6.57 15.19
C ASP A 26 -1.60 -5.86 14.25
N GLU A 27 -1.53 -4.54 14.33
CA GLU A 27 -0.74 -3.72 13.40
C GLU A 27 0.76 -3.95 13.49
N HIS A 28 1.26 -4.22 14.68
CA HIS A 28 2.70 -4.36 14.93
C HIS A 28 3.18 -5.77 14.64
N SER A 29 2.45 -6.78 15.15
CA SER A 29 2.84 -8.18 15.03
C SER A 29 2.32 -8.83 13.74
N GLN A 30 1.37 -8.20 13.05
CA GLN A 30 0.65 -8.75 11.88
C GLN A 30 -0.06 -10.09 12.17
N LYS A 31 -0.25 -10.41 13.45
CA LYS A 31 -0.97 -11.61 13.87
C LYS A 31 -2.46 -11.34 13.91
N PRO A 32 -3.31 -12.32 13.59
CA PRO A 32 -4.75 -12.18 13.71
C PRO A 32 -5.14 -11.93 15.17
N LYS A 33 -6.11 -11.06 15.39
CA LYS A 33 -6.72 -10.84 16.71
C LYS A 33 -7.72 -11.94 16.99
N LEU A 34 -7.77 -12.36 18.24
CA LEU A 34 -8.68 -13.39 18.74
C LEU A 34 -9.61 -12.80 19.79
N ASP A 35 -10.85 -13.27 19.82
CA ASP A 35 -11.80 -12.98 20.90
C ASP A 35 -11.44 -13.77 22.18
N ALA A 36 -12.23 -13.59 23.24
CA ALA A 36 -12.03 -14.27 24.51
C ALA A 36 -12.18 -15.80 24.42
N ALA A 37 -12.83 -16.33 23.38
CA ALA A 37 -13.02 -17.75 23.11
C ALA A 37 -11.94 -18.33 22.17
N GLY A 38 -11.03 -17.48 21.67
CA GLY A 38 -9.94 -17.88 20.76
C GLY A 38 -10.34 -17.92 19.28
N HIS A 39 -11.50 -17.36 18.90
CA HIS A 39 -11.92 -17.25 17.51
C HIS A 39 -11.36 -15.98 16.87
N LEU A 40 -11.16 -16.03 15.53
CA LEU A 40 -10.78 -14.87 14.75
C LEU A 40 -11.87 -13.80 14.78
N ILE A 41 -11.50 -12.56 15.04
CA ILE A 41 -12.42 -11.42 15.05
C ILE A 41 -12.64 -10.95 13.60
N PRO A 42 -13.88 -11.05 13.06
CA PRO A 42 -14.19 -10.53 11.73
C PRO A 42 -13.99 -9.00 11.68
N ARG A 43 -13.62 -8.47 10.53
CA ARG A 43 -13.63 -7.01 10.32
C ARG A 43 -15.05 -6.54 10.13
N ASP A 44 -15.36 -5.43 10.76
CA ASP A 44 -16.63 -4.74 10.55
C ASP A 44 -16.63 -3.99 9.21
N ASP A 45 -17.82 -3.86 8.61
CA ASP A 45 -18.10 -3.03 7.43
C ASP A 45 -17.20 -3.31 6.21
N ILE A 46 -16.74 -4.54 6.05
CA ILE A 46 -15.98 -4.98 4.88
C ILE A 46 -16.89 -5.22 3.67
N ARG A 47 -16.41 -4.86 2.47
CA ARG A 47 -16.99 -5.33 1.20
C ARG A 47 -16.02 -6.31 0.57
N PHE A 48 -16.56 -7.41 0.06
CA PHE A 48 -15.76 -8.53 -0.46
C PHE A 48 -16.38 -9.10 -1.74
N THR A 49 -15.55 -9.22 -2.79
CA THR A 49 -15.98 -9.78 -4.09
C THR A 49 -14.91 -10.72 -4.61
N THR A 50 -15.31 -11.92 -5.05
CA THR A 50 -14.44 -12.87 -5.76
C THR A 50 -14.65 -12.76 -7.26
N LEU A 51 -13.57 -12.88 -8.03
CA LEU A 51 -13.58 -12.84 -9.49
C LEU A 51 -12.85 -14.06 -10.05
N GLY A 52 -13.46 -14.72 -11.04
CA GLY A 52 -12.87 -15.87 -11.74
C GLY A 52 -12.68 -17.13 -10.89
N CYS A 53 -13.31 -17.23 -9.72
CA CYS A 53 -13.20 -18.37 -8.82
C CYS A 53 -14.34 -19.40 -8.97
N MET A 54 -15.40 -19.05 -9.74
CA MET A 54 -16.62 -19.84 -9.86
C MET A 54 -17.26 -20.10 -8.49
N GLU A 55 -17.51 -21.35 -8.11
CA GLU A 55 -18.08 -21.74 -6.81
C GLU A 55 -17.01 -22.03 -5.74
N ASP A 56 -15.73 -22.02 -6.12
CA ASP A 56 -14.62 -22.26 -5.20
C ASP A 56 -14.27 -21.00 -4.39
N SER A 57 -13.71 -21.16 -3.19
CA SER A 57 -12.98 -20.08 -2.54
C SER A 57 -11.78 -19.67 -3.38
N PHE A 58 -11.29 -18.45 -3.20
CA PHE A 58 -10.09 -17.95 -3.91
C PHE A 58 -8.91 -18.90 -3.74
N ALA A 59 -8.67 -19.37 -2.51
CA ALA A 59 -7.56 -20.27 -2.21
C ALA A 59 -7.67 -21.58 -3.00
N VAL A 60 -8.84 -22.23 -2.98
CA VAL A 60 -9.08 -23.48 -3.71
C VAL A 60 -8.93 -23.28 -5.20
N ALA A 61 -9.52 -22.22 -5.74
CA ALA A 61 -9.45 -21.89 -7.15
C ALA A 61 -8.01 -21.67 -7.62
N CYS A 62 -7.19 -20.95 -6.83
CA CYS A 62 -5.77 -20.73 -7.13
C CYS A 62 -4.97 -22.03 -7.13
N VAL A 63 -5.19 -22.91 -6.14
CA VAL A 63 -4.51 -24.20 -6.07
C VAL A 63 -4.86 -25.09 -7.27
N LYS A 64 -6.16 -25.17 -7.64
CA LYS A 64 -6.61 -25.89 -8.84
C LYS A 64 -5.94 -25.36 -10.11
N ALA A 65 -5.87 -24.02 -10.28
CA ALA A 65 -5.24 -23.41 -11.44
C ALA A 65 -3.73 -23.71 -11.48
N ASN A 66 -3.02 -23.57 -10.35
CA ASN A 66 -1.59 -23.85 -10.27
C ASN A 66 -1.27 -25.31 -10.64
N LYS A 67 -2.10 -26.25 -10.16
CA LYS A 67 -1.99 -27.67 -10.50
C LYS A 67 -2.23 -27.92 -11.98
N ARG A 68 -3.30 -27.34 -12.55
CA ARG A 68 -3.65 -27.45 -13.99
C ARG A 68 -2.51 -26.99 -14.89
N TYR A 69 -1.90 -25.85 -14.60
CA TYR A 69 -0.83 -25.28 -15.42
C TYR A 69 0.57 -25.72 -14.99
N ARG A 70 0.72 -26.53 -13.94
CA ARG A 70 2.00 -26.99 -13.36
C ARG A 70 2.94 -25.80 -13.04
N LYS A 71 2.38 -24.72 -12.51
CA LYS A 71 3.08 -23.48 -12.15
C LYS A 71 3.00 -23.21 -10.65
N ASN A 72 3.78 -22.25 -10.17
CA ASN A 72 3.82 -21.84 -8.76
C ASN A 72 4.26 -22.95 -7.78
N ASN A 73 4.98 -23.95 -8.25
CA ASN A 73 5.39 -25.12 -7.44
C ASN A 73 6.68 -24.86 -6.65
N LYS A 74 7.53 -23.93 -7.09
CA LYS A 74 8.81 -23.63 -6.45
C LYS A 74 8.63 -22.63 -5.31
N ARG A 75 9.42 -22.74 -4.22
CA ARG A 75 9.40 -21.79 -3.10
C ARG A 75 9.69 -20.34 -3.52
N GLY A 76 10.56 -20.15 -4.51
CA GLY A 76 10.90 -18.82 -5.04
C GLY A 76 9.86 -18.18 -5.97
N ASP A 77 8.85 -18.92 -6.39
CA ASP A 77 7.82 -18.40 -7.30
C ASP A 77 6.97 -17.33 -6.65
N ILE A 78 6.73 -16.23 -7.35
CA ILE A 78 5.65 -15.29 -7.00
C ILE A 78 4.34 -16.00 -7.29
N LYS A 79 3.51 -16.16 -6.27
CA LYS A 79 2.25 -16.91 -6.31
C LYS A 79 1.04 -16.01 -6.43
N SER A 80 1.10 -14.85 -5.77
CA SER A 80 0.03 -13.85 -5.85
C SER A 80 0.61 -12.45 -5.90
N HIS A 81 -0.21 -11.53 -6.39
CA HIS A 81 0.04 -10.09 -6.36
C HIS A 81 -1.06 -9.44 -5.54
N HIS A 82 -0.68 -8.43 -4.77
CA HIS A 82 -1.57 -7.64 -3.94
C HIS A 82 -1.38 -6.17 -4.32
N TYR A 83 -2.41 -5.56 -4.86
CA TYR A 83 -2.48 -4.13 -5.10
C TYR A 83 -3.40 -3.50 -4.06
N ILE A 84 -3.02 -2.35 -3.55
CA ILE A 84 -3.80 -1.61 -2.55
C ILE A 84 -4.02 -0.21 -3.12
N ILE A 85 -5.27 0.17 -3.33
CA ILE A 85 -5.66 1.52 -3.68
C ILE A 85 -6.17 2.18 -2.40
N SER A 86 -5.53 3.26 -1.98
CA SER A 86 -5.95 4.03 -0.80
C SER A 86 -6.47 5.38 -1.26
N PHE A 87 -7.66 5.76 -0.83
CA PHE A 87 -8.28 7.06 -1.15
C PHE A 87 -7.89 8.11 -0.09
N ASP A 88 -8.13 9.37 -0.39
CA ASP A 88 -7.95 10.46 0.58
C ASP A 88 -9.04 10.37 1.65
N PRO A 89 -8.73 10.56 2.95
CA PRO A 89 -9.76 10.56 3.99
C PRO A 89 -10.84 11.63 3.76
N ARG A 90 -10.49 12.75 3.14
CA ARG A 90 -11.44 13.82 2.81
C ARG A 90 -12.46 13.43 1.74
N ASP A 91 -12.16 12.44 0.90
CA ASP A 91 -13.09 12.00 -0.15
C ASP A 91 -14.41 11.50 0.42
N LYS A 92 -14.41 10.99 1.65
CA LYS A 92 -15.61 10.58 2.37
C LYS A 92 -16.54 11.77 2.63
N ASP A 93 -15.97 12.86 3.16
CA ASP A 93 -16.73 14.02 3.62
C ASP A 93 -16.99 15.03 2.50
N ASP A 94 -15.98 15.29 1.65
CA ASP A 94 -16.06 16.32 0.60
C ASP A 94 -16.70 15.81 -0.71
N HIS A 95 -16.55 14.51 -1.02
CA HIS A 95 -17.01 13.92 -2.27
C HIS A 95 -18.01 12.76 -2.08
N GLY A 96 -18.36 12.44 -0.84
CA GLY A 96 -19.34 11.39 -0.52
C GLY A 96 -18.90 9.99 -0.89
N LEU A 97 -17.57 9.70 -0.91
CA LEU A 97 -17.06 8.38 -1.19
C LEU A 97 -17.47 7.39 -0.09
N THR A 98 -18.27 6.40 -0.48
CA THR A 98 -18.69 5.32 0.41
C THR A 98 -17.82 4.07 0.22
N VAL A 99 -17.86 3.15 1.20
CA VAL A 99 -17.19 1.84 1.10
C VAL A 99 -17.73 1.04 -0.09
N ASP A 100 -19.04 1.12 -0.33
CA ASP A 100 -19.69 0.45 -1.47
C ASP A 100 -19.18 1.01 -2.81
N ARG A 101 -19.12 2.35 -2.94
CA ARG A 101 -18.59 2.96 -4.17
C ARG A 101 -17.11 2.63 -4.39
N ALA A 102 -16.31 2.65 -3.35
CA ALA A 102 -14.91 2.24 -3.43
C ALA A 102 -14.74 0.77 -3.84
N GLN A 103 -15.63 -0.13 -3.35
CA GLN A 103 -15.66 -1.51 -3.78
C GLN A 103 -15.99 -1.66 -5.27
N GLU A 104 -17.00 -0.95 -5.77
CA GLU A 104 -17.35 -0.93 -7.19
C GLU A 104 -16.17 -0.49 -8.05
N LEU A 105 -15.50 0.61 -7.67
CA LEU A 105 -14.32 1.12 -8.35
C LEU A 105 -13.17 0.10 -8.34
N GLY A 106 -12.92 -0.54 -7.20
CA GLY A 106 -11.92 -1.59 -7.08
C GLY A 106 -12.20 -2.81 -7.94
N VAL A 107 -13.46 -3.26 -7.98
CA VAL A 107 -13.89 -4.38 -8.83
C VAL A 107 -13.75 -4.01 -10.31
N ALA A 108 -14.16 -2.81 -10.72
CA ALA A 108 -14.00 -2.32 -12.09
C ALA A 108 -12.52 -2.25 -12.48
N PHE A 109 -11.68 -1.66 -11.63
CA PHE A 109 -10.23 -1.59 -11.81
C PHE A 109 -9.61 -2.99 -11.96
N CYS A 110 -10.01 -3.94 -11.11
CA CYS A 110 -9.51 -5.32 -11.16
C CYS A 110 -9.88 -6.00 -12.48
N LYS A 111 -11.14 -5.89 -12.92
CA LYS A 111 -11.60 -6.48 -14.18
C LYS A 111 -10.87 -5.91 -15.40
N GLU A 112 -10.63 -4.60 -15.41
CA GLU A 112 -9.96 -3.90 -16.51
C GLU A 112 -8.46 -4.19 -16.54
N ASN A 113 -7.79 -4.14 -15.40
CA ASN A 113 -6.34 -4.17 -15.33
C ASN A 113 -5.75 -5.57 -15.06
N PHE A 114 -6.52 -6.50 -14.51
CA PHE A 114 -6.08 -7.87 -14.25
C PHE A 114 -7.01 -8.91 -14.89
N PRO A 115 -7.36 -8.75 -16.18
CA PRO A 115 -8.30 -9.65 -16.83
C PRO A 115 -7.77 -11.09 -16.85
N GLY A 116 -8.66 -12.04 -16.69
CA GLY A 116 -8.34 -13.47 -16.77
C GLY A 116 -7.62 -14.05 -15.55
N HIS A 117 -7.44 -13.30 -14.48
CA HIS A 117 -6.92 -13.80 -13.20
C HIS A 117 -8.07 -14.16 -12.24
N GLN A 118 -7.81 -15.09 -11.34
CA GLN A 118 -8.63 -15.32 -10.15
C GLN A 118 -8.25 -14.25 -9.14
N ALA A 119 -9.22 -13.54 -8.60
CA ALA A 119 -8.97 -12.43 -7.69
C ALA A 119 -10.00 -12.34 -6.57
N ILE A 120 -9.59 -11.69 -5.48
CA ILE A 120 -10.45 -11.14 -4.45
C ILE A 120 -10.24 -9.63 -4.40
N VAL A 121 -11.34 -8.91 -4.29
CA VAL A 121 -11.36 -7.47 -4.05
C VAL A 121 -12.06 -7.25 -2.73
N ALA A 122 -11.36 -6.62 -1.79
CA ALA A 122 -11.89 -6.32 -0.48
C ALA A 122 -11.68 -4.85 -0.15
N THR A 123 -12.73 -4.17 0.27
CA THR A 123 -12.67 -2.76 0.69
C THR A 123 -12.88 -2.66 2.19
N HIS A 124 -11.96 -1.96 2.84
CA HIS A 124 -12.01 -1.67 4.26
C HIS A 124 -12.18 -0.16 4.48
N PRO A 125 -13.09 0.26 5.38
CA PRO A 125 -12.96 1.55 6.03
C PRO A 125 -11.75 1.49 6.96
N ASP A 126 -10.93 2.54 7.04
CA ASP A 126 -9.77 2.56 7.95
C ASP A 126 -10.22 2.86 9.38
N TRP A 127 -10.48 1.82 10.14
CA TRP A 127 -10.85 1.92 11.56
C TRP A 127 -9.64 1.95 12.49
N HIS A 128 -8.50 1.36 12.07
CA HIS A 128 -7.39 1.06 12.98
C HIS A 128 -6.43 2.22 13.18
N HIS A 129 -6.33 3.13 12.22
CA HIS A 129 -5.38 4.25 12.30
C HIS A 129 -6.05 5.60 12.56
N HIS A 130 -7.38 5.65 12.69
CA HIS A 130 -8.17 6.88 12.77
C HIS A 130 -7.86 7.86 11.61
N SER A 131 -7.25 7.36 10.53
CA SER A 131 -6.90 8.15 9.36
C SER A 131 -8.08 8.36 8.42
N GLY A 132 -9.14 7.54 8.57
CA GLY A 132 -10.36 7.65 7.77
C GLY A 132 -10.22 7.24 6.30
N ASN A 133 -9.08 6.67 5.91
CA ASN A 133 -8.82 6.27 4.52
C ASN A 133 -9.58 5.01 4.16
N ILE A 134 -10.40 5.05 3.13
CA ILE A 134 -10.96 3.85 2.53
C ILE A 134 -9.86 3.17 1.69
N HIS A 135 -9.66 1.86 1.89
CA HIS A 135 -8.69 1.06 1.16
C HIS A 135 -9.35 -0.06 0.37
N VAL A 136 -8.98 -0.17 -0.88
CA VAL A 136 -9.35 -1.32 -1.73
C VAL A 136 -8.15 -2.22 -1.89
N HIS A 137 -8.27 -3.44 -1.42
CA HIS A 137 -7.29 -4.50 -1.58
C HIS A 137 -7.68 -5.39 -2.75
N ILE A 138 -6.80 -5.56 -3.72
CA ILE A 138 -6.96 -6.44 -4.88
C ILE A 138 -5.88 -7.50 -4.80
N VAL A 139 -6.25 -8.72 -4.42
CA VAL A 139 -5.31 -9.86 -4.38
C VAL A 139 -5.70 -10.84 -5.48
N PHE A 140 -4.75 -11.21 -6.32
CA PHE A 140 -5.02 -12.15 -7.39
C PHE A 140 -3.89 -13.19 -7.57
N ASN A 141 -4.27 -14.37 -8.09
CA ASN A 141 -3.34 -15.40 -8.49
C ASN A 141 -2.38 -14.86 -9.55
N SER A 142 -1.08 -15.08 -9.40
CA SER A 142 -0.11 -14.67 -10.40
C SER A 142 -0.37 -15.29 -11.77
N LEU A 143 -1.06 -16.45 -11.83
CA LEU A 143 -1.41 -17.12 -13.08
C LEU A 143 -2.71 -16.59 -13.68
N ARG A 144 -2.70 -16.37 -14.98
CA ARG A 144 -3.87 -16.14 -15.80
C ARG A 144 -4.55 -17.47 -16.11
N ILE A 145 -5.86 -17.55 -16.00
CA ILE A 145 -6.64 -18.78 -16.20
C ILE A 145 -7.37 -18.85 -17.54
N LYS A 146 -7.41 -17.77 -18.30
CA LYS A 146 -8.00 -17.69 -19.66
C LYS A 146 -7.23 -16.67 -20.50
N ASP A 147 -7.27 -16.85 -21.82
CA ASP A 147 -6.71 -15.88 -22.77
C ASP A 147 -7.50 -14.56 -22.69
N VAL A 148 -6.79 -13.47 -22.92
CA VAL A 148 -7.34 -12.12 -22.87
C VAL A 148 -6.81 -11.26 -24.00
N GLU A 149 -7.50 -10.17 -24.30
CA GLU A 149 -7.01 -9.14 -25.20
C GLU A 149 -5.77 -8.46 -24.65
N ARG A 150 -4.87 -8.06 -25.55
CA ARG A 150 -3.63 -7.39 -25.17
C ARG A 150 -3.89 -5.98 -24.69
N LYS A 151 -3.42 -5.69 -23.49
CA LYS A 151 -3.41 -4.33 -22.94
C LYS A 151 -2.09 -3.63 -23.22
N THR A 152 -2.08 -2.31 -23.18
CA THR A 152 -0.91 -1.48 -23.53
C THR A 152 0.33 -1.76 -22.67
N TYR A 153 0.16 -2.18 -21.43
CA TYR A 153 1.24 -2.53 -20.50
C TYR A 153 1.79 -3.96 -20.69
N MET A 154 1.14 -4.78 -21.52
CA MET A 154 1.57 -6.16 -21.81
C MET A 154 2.59 -6.15 -22.95
N ASP A 155 3.89 -6.17 -22.60
CA ASP A 155 4.99 -6.03 -23.55
C ASP A 155 5.35 -7.34 -24.25
N ARG A 156 4.96 -8.51 -23.69
CA ARG A 156 5.21 -9.82 -24.31
C ARG A 156 3.93 -10.47 -24.83
N ARG A 157 4.05 -11.19 -25.93
CA ARG A 157 2.93 -11.95 -26.49
C ARG A 157 2.34 -12.95 -25.48
N CYS A 158 3.17 -13.56 -24.64
CA CYS A 158 2.71 -14.52 -23.63
C CYS A 158 1.92 -13.89 -22.49
N ASP A 159 1.98 -12.56 -22.33
CA ASP A 159 1.24 -11.87 -21.24
C ASP A 159 -0.29 -11.98 -21.39
N THR A 160 -0.79 -12.37 -22.58
CA THR A 160 -2.22 -12.53 -22.86
C THR A 160 -2.74 -13.96 -22.70
N ILE A 161 -1.85 -14.94 -22.56
CA ILE A 161 -2.17 -16.37 -22.68
C ILE A 161 -2.47 -16.99 -21.32
N ALA A 162 -3.44 -17.90 -21.26
CA ALA A 162 -3.73 -18.71 -20.10
C ALA A 162 -2.49 -19.52 -19.65
N GLY A 163 -2.26 -19.60 -18.34
CA GLY A 163 -1.05 -20.20 -17.76
C GLY A 163 0.16 -19.28 -17.72
N ALA A 164 0.11 -18.08 -18.30
CA ALA A 164 1.14 -17.07 -18.13
C ALA A 164 1.02 -16.37 -16.77
N LYS A 165 2.18 -15.96 -16.23
CA LYS A 165 2.23 -15.20 -14.97
C LYS A 165 2.10 -13.71 -15.23
N HIS A 166 1.39 -13.01 -14.35
CA HIS A 166 1.40 -11.56 -14.32
C HIS A 166 2.82 -11.02 -14.13
N ARG A 167 3.15 -10.03 -14.94
CA ARG A 167 4.46 -9.34 -14.91
C ARG A 167 4.28 -7.91 -14.45
N CYS A 168 4.74 -7.61 -13.24
CA CYS A 168 4.76 -6.26 -12.70
C CYS A 168 6.00 -5.50 -13.18
N THR A 169 5.97 -5.05 -14.43
CA THR A 169 7.05 -4.23 -15.03
C THR A 169 6.91 -2.76 -14.67
N GLY A 170 7.96 -1.97 -14.92
CA GLY A 170 7.88 -0.51 -14.75
C GLY A 170 6.79 0.12 -15.62
N ALA A 171 6.58 -0.40 -16.85
CA ALA A 171 5.50 0.03 -17.75
C ALA A 171 4.12 -0.31 -17.17
N ALA A 172 3.94 -1.53 -16.62
CA ALA A 172 2.70 -1.93 -15.97
C ALA A 172 2.38 -1.05 -14.76
N LEU A 173 3.36 -0.80 -13.88
CA LEU A 173 3.16 0.09 -12.73
C LEU A 173 2.81 1.53 -13.14
N ARG A 174 3.43 2.04 -14.19
CA ARG A 174 3.11 3.36 -14.73
C ARG A 174 1.68 3.41 -15.25
N HIS A 175 1.26 2.38 -15.98
CA HIS A 175 -0.11 2.24 -16.48
C HIS A 175 -1.12 2.20 -15.31
N PHE A 176 -0.92 1.35 -14.31
CA PHE A 176 -1.85 1.25 -13.17
C PHE A 176 -1.95 2.55 -12.35
N ARG A 177 -0.86 3.30 -12.26
CA ARG A 177 -0.88 4.64 -11.63
C ARG A 177 -1.71 5.62 -12.46
N ALA A 178 -1.56 5.62 -13.78
CA ALA A 178 -2.37 6.47 -14.66
C ALA A 178 -3.86 6.11 -14.57
N GLU A 179 -4.20 4.82 -14.55
CA GLU A 179 -5.58 4.34 -14.41
C GLU A 179 -6.21 4.75 -13.06
N VAL A 180 -5.44 4.72 -11.95
CA VAL A 180 -5.94 5.22 -10.65
C VAL A 180 -6.17 6.72 -10.71
N MET A 181 -5.28 7.49 -11.33
CA MET A 181 -5.47 8.94 -11.49
C MET A 181 -6.71 9.26 -12.34
N GLU A 182 -6.90 8.54 -13.44
CA GLU A 182 -8.06 8.69 -14.33
C GLU A 182 -9.37 8.31 -13.61
N MET A 183 -9.36 7.21 -12.85
CA MET A 183 -10.48 6.79 -12.02
C MET A 183 -10.85 7.89 -11.00
N CYS A 184 -9.88 8.44 -10.28
CA CYS A 184 -10.13 9.51 -9.31
C CYS A 184 -10.64 10.78 -9.99
N HIS A 185 -10.12 11.10 -11.17
CA HIS A 185 -10.59 12.26 -11.94
C HIS A 185 -12.07 12.11 -12.36
N LYS A 186 -12.46 10.93 -12.88
CA LYS A 186 -13.84 10.63 -13.26
C LYS A 186 -14.82 10.70 -12.09
N GLU A 187 -14.38 10.29 -10.91
CA GLU A 187 -15.17 10.28 -9.69
C GLU A 187 -15.05 11.60 -8.89
N ASN A 188 -14.33 12.59 -9.42
CA ASN A 188 -14.07 13.87 -8.75
C ASN A 188 -13.41 13.70 -7.37
N LEU A 189 -12.52 12.71 -7.20
CA LEU A 189 -11.82 12.41 -5.96
C LEU A 189 -10.46 13.11 -5.90
N TYR A 190 -9.96 13.34 -4.69
CA TYR A 190 -8.63 13.91 -4.47
C TYR A 190 -7.54 12.98 -4.99
N GLN A 191 -6.65 13.52 -5.82
CA GLN A 191 -5.53 12.78 -6.38
C GLN A 191 -4.22 13.54 -6.30
N ILE A 192 -3.13 12.82 -6.48
CA ILE A 192 -1.78 13.36 -6.64
C ILE A 192 -1.17 12.83 -7.93
N ASP A 193 -0.15 13.51 -8.42
CA ASP A 193 0.62 13.02 -9.55
C ASP A 193 1.44 11.78 -9.14
N LEU A 194 0.93 10.61 -9.48
CA LEU A 194 1.59 9.32 -9.22
C LEU A 194 2.68 8.99 -10.26
N LEU A 195 2.73 9.72 -11.38
CA LEU A 195 3.64 9.44 -12.49
C LEU A 195 4.98 10.14 -12.33
N ASN A 196 4.96 11.42 -11.94
CA ASN A 196 6.18 12.21 -11.80
C ASN A 196 6.78 12.16 -10.38
N GLY A 197 5.96 11.79 -9.40
CA GLY A 197 6.39 11.65 -8.01
C GLY A 197 6.64 13.00 -7.32
N SER A 198 7.01 12.95 -6.05
CA SER A 198 7.34 14.13 -5.26
C SER A 198 8.85 14.45 -5.32
N LYS A 199 9.20 15.75 -5.34
CA LYS A 199 10.59 16.22 -5.17
C LYS A 199 11.18 15.78 -3.81
N ASN A 200 10.33 15.60 -2.81
CA ASN A 200 10.68 15.25 -1.43
C ASN A 200 10.29 13.80 -1.11
N ARG A 201 10.76 12.88 -1.91
CA ARG A 201 10.41 11.46 -1.77
C ARG A 201 11.06 10.86 -0.52
N ILE A 202 10.24 10.21 0.32
CA ILE A 202 10.69 9.36 1.42
C ILE A 202 10.30 7.91 1.11
N THR A 203 11.05 6.94 1.63
CA THR A 203 10.73 5.53 1.50
C THR A 203 9.71 5.10 2.56
N ASP A 204 8.96 4.01 2.31
CA ASP A 204 8.08 3.41 3.32
C ASP A 204 8.79 3.16 4.65
N ARG A 205 10.06 2.71 4.57
CA ARG A 205 10.88 2.45 5.77
C ARG A 205 11.12 3.73 6.59
N GLU A 206 11.39 4.84 5.92
CA GLU A 206 11.60 6.14 6.58
C GLU A 206 10.30 6.66 7.17
N TYR A 207 9.18 6.55 6.43
CA TYR A 207 7.85 6.90 6.92
C TYR A 207 7.50 6.14 8.20
N HIS A 208 7.64 4.81 8.19
CA HIS A 208 7.35 4.00 9.36
C HIS A 208 8.33 4.23 10.52
N ALA A 209 9.60 4.60 10.25
CA ALA A 209 10.54 4.95 11.30
C ALA A 209 10.14 6.27 11.99
N ALA A 210 9.78 7.30 11.20
CA ALA A 210 9.28 8.58 11.73
C ALA A 210 8.00 8.38 12.57
N ARG A 211 7.07 7.56 12.08
CA ARG A 211 5.81 7.27 12.78
C ARG A 211 6.06 6.59 14.13
N ARG A 212 6.87 5.53 14.18
CA ARG A 212 7.22 4.85 15.45
C ARG A 212 7.91 5.78 16.44
N GLY A 213 8.79 6.65 15.96
CA GLY A 213 9.44 7.65 16.80
C GLY A 213 8.44 8.67 17.37
N GLN A 214 7.48 9.12 16.55
CA GLN A 214 6.41 10.01 17.00
C GLN A 214 5.50 9.35 18.05
N GLU A 215 5.11 8.10 17.83
CA GLU A 215 4.30 7.32 18.80
C GLU A 215 5.00 7.20 20.16
N GLN A 216 6.31 6.97 20.16
CA GLN A 216 7.10 6.93 21.41
C GLN A 216 7.17 8.29 22.10
N MET A 217 7.37 9.37 21.35
CA MET A 217 7.34 10.73 21.91
C MET A 217 5.96 11.09 22.48
N ASP A 218 4.90 10.75 21.77
CA ASP A 218 3.53 10.99 22.23
C ASP A 218 3.22 10.22 23.51
N LEU A 219 3.65 8.97 23.61
CA LEU A 219 3.53 8.18 24.85
C LEU A 219 4.33 8.80 26.02
N GLN A 220 5.55 9.28 25.75
CA GLN A 220 6.33 9.96 26.78
C GLN A 220 5.70 11.28 27.21
N TYR A 221 5.18 12.06 26.26
CA TYR A 221 4.42 13.28 26.55
C TYR A 221 3.21 13.00 27.45
N GLN A 222 2.42 11.95 27.16
CA GLN A 222 1.27 11.56 27.99
C GLN A 222 1.69 11.18 29.41
N LYS A 223 2.80 10.45 29.57
CA LYS A 223 3.36 10.10 30.89
C LYS A 223 3.78 11.33 31.69
N ASN A 224 4.46 12.27 31.02
CA ASN A 224 4.89 13.52 31.65
C ASN A 224 3.68 14.36 32.08
N LEU A 225 2.65 14.46 31.22
CA LEU A 225 1.42 15.17 31.52
C LEU A 225 0.69 14.56 32.71
N ALA A 226 0.63 13.23 32.82
CA ALA A 226 0.05 12.52 33.97
C ALA A 226 0.82 12.77 35.30
N GLN A 227 2.10 13.14 35.20
CA GLN A 227 2.95 13.55 36.34
C GLN A 227 2.91 15.06 36.63
N GLY A 228 2.09 15.83 35.88
CA GLY A 228 1.96 17.27 36.03
C GLY A 228 3.01 18.11 35.28
N PHE A 229 3.79 17.49 34.39
CA PHE A 229 4.78 18.18 33.58
C PHE A 229 4.26 18.37 32.15
N ASP A 230 3.88 19.58 31.79
CA ASP A 230 3.55 19.92 30.39
C ASP A 230 4.77 20.55 29.71
N ILE A 231 5.49 19.72 28.95
CA ILE A 231 6.68 20.15 28.15
C ILE A 231 6.31 20.49 26.70
N GLY A 232 5.01 20.48 26.36
CA GLY A 232 4.53 20.67 25.01
C GLY A 232 4.70 19.43 24.12
N LYS A 233 3.83 19.29 23.13
CA LYS A 233 3.87 18.17 22.16
C LYS A 233 4.91 18.44 21.08
N GLY A 234 6.02 17.65 21.06
CA GLY A 234 7.07 17.74 20.06
C GLY A 234 6.78 16.95 18.79
N LYS A 235 7.45 17.29 17.70
CA LYS A 235 7.48 16.53 16.46
C LYS A 235 8.78 15.72 16.40
N TYR A 236 8.67 14.41 16.17
CA TYR A 236 9.83 13.54 15.98
C TYR A 236 10.41 13.71 14.57
N GLU A 237 11.71 13.93 14.48
CA GLU A 237 12.47 13.88 13.23
C GLU A 237 13.46 12.71 13.27
N THR A 238 13.48 11.89 12.20
CA THR A 238 14.53 10.89 12.04
C THR A 238 15.85 11.55 11.69
N GLU A 239 17.00 10.92 12.01
CA GLU A 239 18.35 11.41 11.63
C GLU A 239 18.44 11.74 10.13
N LYS A 240 17.84 10.92 9.28
CA LYS A 240 17.77 11.19 7.83
C LYS A 240 16.95 12.42 7.47
N GLU A 241 15.87 12.68 8.18
CA GLU A 241 15.03 13.86 7.96
C GLU A 241 15.77 15.13 8.39
N THR A 242 16.43 15.06 9.55
CA THR A 242 17.30 16.12 10.04
C THR A 242 18.43 16.42 9.04
N LEU A 243 19.13 15.39 8.56
CA LEU A 243 20.19 15.55 7.56
C LEU A 243 19.67 16.17 6.25
N ARG A 244 18.52 15.73 5.75
CA ARG A 244 17.91 16.33 4.55
C ARG A 244 17.54 17.79 4.77
N ARG A 245 17.04 18.15 5.94
CA ARG A 245 16.71 19.53 6.29
C ARG A 245 17.95 20.40 6.28
N VAL A 246 19.03 19.94 6.94
CA VAL A 246 20.32 20.65 6.97
C VAL A 246 20.90 20.81 5.56
N LEU A 247 20.95 19.72 4.77
CA LEU A 247 21.46 19.79 3.39
C LEU A 247 20.68 20.78 2.52
N ARG A 248 19.34 20.81 2.62
CA ARG A 248 18.51 21.77 1.87
C ARG A 248 18.74 23.20 2.30
N ASP A 249 18.86 23.43 3.60
CA ASP A 249 19.14 24.76 4.13
C ASP A 249 20.50 25.26 3.66
N VAL A 250 21.52 24.41 3.73
CA VAL A 250 22.88 24.74 3.21
C VAL A 250 22.83 24.97 1.71
N MET A 251 22.13 24.16 0.93
CA MET A 251 21.97 24.37 -0.53
C MET A 251 21.28 25.69 -0.86
N ASN A 252 20.32 26.12 -0.06
CA ASN A 252 19.63 27.39 -0.29
C ASN A 252 20.50 28.62 0.07
N ARG A 253 21.45 28.48 0.99
CA ARG A 253 22.34 29.54 1.45
C ARG A 253 23.61 29.64 0.62
N ALA A 254 24.11 28.53 0.10
CA ALA A 254 25.36 28.47 -0.65
C ALA A 254 25.21 29.03 -2.07
N LYS A 255 26.14 29.82 -2.52
CA LYS A 255 26.21 30.38 -3.87
C LYS A 255 26.95 29.46 -4.84
N ASP A 256 27.89 28.68 -4.32
CA ASP A 256 28.72 27.75 -5.07
C ASP A 256 29.09 26.51 -4.23
N LEU A 257 29.80 25.56 -4.86
CA LEU A 257 30.19 24.29 -4.23
C LEU A 257 31.17 24.47 -3.08
N TYR A 258 32.05 25.51 -3.15
CA TYR A 258 33.02 25.79 -2.10
C TYR A 258 32.32 26.31 -0.84
N GLU A 259 31.42 27.27 -1.02
CA GLU A 259 30.62 27.81 0.08
C GLU A 259 29.68 26.72 0.68
N PHE A 260 29.10 25.86 -0.16
CA PHE A 260 28.30 24.70 0.29
C PHE A 260 29.11 23.80 1.24
N LYS A 261 30.32 23.39 0.87
CA LYS A 261 31.19 22.56 1.70
C LYS A 261 31.51 23.23 3.02
N ARG A 262 31.91 24.48 3.00
CA ARG A 262 32.26 25.26 4.20
C ARG A 262 31.10 25.40 5.18
N ILE A 263 29.88 25.70 4.68
CA ILE A 263 28.71 25.85 5.52
C ILE A 263 28.30 24.46 6.08
N LEU A 264 28.37 23.42 5.27
CA LEU A 264 28.00 22.04 5.69
C LEU A 264 28.95 21.54 6.80
N GLU A 265 30.24 21.76 6.70
CA GLU A 265 31.22 21.41 7.74
C GLU A 265 30.89 22.09 9.07
N ASN A 266 30.61 23.38 9.08
CA ASN A 266 30.19 24.10 10.28
C ASN A 266 28.89 23.58 10.90
N GLU A 267 27.88 23.24 10.08
CA GLU A 267 26.61 22.68 10.55
C GLU A 267 26.79 21.25 11.11
N CYS A 268 27.65 20.44 10.48
CA CYS A 268 27.94 19.08 10.98
C CYS A 268 28.65 19.10 12.33
N GLU A 269 29.63 20.01 12.54
CA GLU A 269 30.28 20.20 13.83
C GLU A 269 29.29 20.67 14.92
N ALA A 270 28.37 21.55 14.58
CA ALA A 270 27.33 22.02 15.49
C ALA A 270 26.34 20.88 15.90
N LEU A 271 26.03 19.93 14.98
CA LEU A 271 25.19 18.77 15.25
C LEU A 271 25.90 17.73 16.15
N GLN A 272 27.20 17.57 16.05
CA GLN A 272 27.99 16.65 16.89
C GLN A 272 28.16 17.13 18.34
N ARG A 273 28.00 18.44 18.57
CA ARG A 273 28.10 19.07 19.91
C ARG A 273 26.79 19.09 20.69
N ARG A 274 25.69 18.65 20.09
CA ARG A 274 24.36 18.52 20.72
C ARG A 274 24.10 17.08 21.15
#